data_c32a8a61c2264bce19a709c8309fecfc
#
_entry.id   c32a8a61c2264bce19a709c8309fecfc
#
_cell.length_a   1.000
_cell.length_b   1.000
_cell.length_c   1.000
_cell.angle_alpha   90.00
_cell.angle_beta   90.00
_cell.angle_gamma   90.00
#
_symmetry.space_group_name_H-M   'P 1'
#
loop_
_entity.id
_entity.type
_entity.pdbx_description
1 polymer ?
#
loop_
_entity_poly.entity_id
_entity_poly.type
_entity_poly.pdbx_seq_one_letter_code
_entity_poly.pdbx_strand_id
1 'polypeptide(L)'
;HVVGLIAGGILSFVLAVTCIWNIFAFDGDAGDFADKVARRIVSDLGSRRWLVTDGTLDDHLSLVAAEAGKDIHLISLARDLDQKYLDQLGEIVEKEGVGGSKNGSLRLSLSLGVLPFVQDWFASDPTAAKDVAIFGAPDLWYSAGLTPVPEFLFFGADEKIVPDWTGWKEFDAILKAPKGWGSYHDRKVSNPVDRMRFNLRRHIGFVANNRGVYLQDQKKDDEAFAMYELVLNEIDRDNICAIFNEVGMVGQNHPQATKKKKDLERMLKAAVEDKSRRY
;
A
#
# COMPACT_ATOMS: atom_id res chain seq x y z
N HIS A 1 53.60 -14.90 -24.15
CA HIS A 1 52.39 -14.54 -24.96
C HIS A 1 51.24 -15.53 -24.78
N VAL A 2 51.49 -16.85 -24.75
CA VAL A 2 50.44 -17.89 -24.62
C VAL A 2 49.66 -17.75 -23.29
N VAL A 3 50.35 -17.52 -22.16
CA VAL A 3 49.69 -17.35 -20.82
C VAL A 3 48.78 -16.14 -20.78
N GLY A 4 49.15 -15.04 -21.44
CA GLY A 4 48.31 -13.83 -21.52
C GLY A 4 47.01 -14.05 -22.35
N LEU A 5 47.12 -14.85 -23.42
CA LEU A 5 45.98 -15.20 -24.28
C LEU A 5 44.98 -16.11 -23.53
N ILE A 6 45.51 -17.09 -22.78
CA ILE A 6 44.67 -18.00 -21.96
C ILE A 6 43.99 -17.19 -20.84
N ALA A 7 44.71 -16.34 -20.12
CA ALA A 7 44.17 -15.53 -19.06
C ALA A 7 43.08 -14.55 -19.57
N GLY A 8 43.32 -13.94 -20.73
CA GLY A 8 42.34 -13.05 -21.39
C GLY A 8 41.08 -13.79 -21.83
N GLY A 9 41.24 -15.02 -22.36
CA GLY A 9 40.13 -15.86 -22.76
C GLY A 9 39.26 -16.29 -21.56
N ILE A 10 39.87 -16.67 -20.45
CA ILE A 10 39.14 -17.03 -19.20
C ILE A 10 38.41 -15.81 -18.65
N LEU A 11 39.05 -14.67 -18.57
CA LEU A 11 38.41 -13.45 -18.06
C LEU A 11 37.22 -13.03 -18.92
N SER A 12 37.36 -13.07 -20.26
CA SER A 12 36.25 -12.77 -21.16
C SER A 12 35.09 -13.75 -21.02
N PHE A 13 35.39 -15.03 -20.84
CA PHE A 13 34.36 -16.06 -20.61
C PHE A 13 33.64 -15.84 -19.28
N VAL A 14 34.36 -15.56 -18.20
CA VAL A 14 33.76 -15.26 -16.89
C VAL A 14 32.89 -14.02 -16.98
N LEU A 15 33.35 -12.94 -17.62
CA LEU A 15 32.57 -11.73 -17.83
C LEU A 15 31.29 -12.02 -18.65
N ALA A 16 31.39 -12.77 -19.74
CA ALA A 16 30.25 -13.15 -20.56
C ALA A 16 29.22 -13.98 -19.77
N VAL A 17 29.68 -14.98 -19.01
CA VAL A 17 28.82 -15.81 -18.15
C VAL A 17 28.18 -14.95 -17.07
N THR A 18 28.92 -14.04 -16.46
CA THR A 18 28.37 -13.12 -15.43
C THR A 18 27.35 -12.17 -16.03
N CYS A 19 27.60 -11.61 -17.23
CA CYS A 19 26.63 -10.76 -17.93
C CYS A 19 25.36 -11.55 -18.29
N ILE A 20 25.50 -12.75 -18.85
CA ILE A 20 24.37 -13.62 -19.20
C ILE A 20 23.60 -13.99 -17.92
N TRP A 21 24.29 -14.38 -16.85
CA TRP A 21 23.67 -14.68 -15.56
C TRP A 21 22.91 -13.49 -14.99
N ASN A 22 23.51 -12.30 -15.06
CA ASN A 22 22.83 -11.08 -14.61
C ASN A 22 21.63 -10.73 -15.49
N ILE A 23 21.68 -10.92 -16.82
CA ILE A 23 20.51 -10.72 -17.70
C ILE A 23 19.37 -11.67 -17.29
N PHE A 24 19.65 -12.92 -16.96
CA PHE A 24 18.62 -13.87 -16.49
C PHE A 24 18.24 -13.68 -15.02
N ALA A 25 19.14 -13.13 -14.20
CA ALA A 25 18.86 -12.87 -12.79
C ALA A 25 18.16 -11.51 -12.57
N PHE A 26 18.42 -10.53 -13.43
CA PHE A 26 17.66 -9.28 -13.53
C PHE A 26 16.62 -9.43 -14.64
N ASP A 27 15.64 -10.28 -14.39
CA ASP A 27 14.41 -10.29 -15.16
C ASP A 27 13.75 -8.91 -14.99
N GLY A 28 13.78 -8.07 -16.02
CA GLY A 28 13.17 -6.74 -16.00
C GLY A 28 11.68 -6.80 -15.64
N ASP A 29 11.05 -7.95 -15.90
CA ASP A 29 9.67 -8.22 -15.51
C ASP A 29 9.50 -8.34 -13.98
N ALA A 30 10.57 -8.54 -13.21
CA ALA A 30 10.50 -8.66 -11.76
C ALA A 30 9.96 -7.39 -11.08
N GLY A 31 10.18 -6.22 -11.67
CA GLY A 31 9.68 -4.91 -11.21
C GLY A 31 8.35 -4.46 -11.81
N ASP A 32 7.91 -5.07 -12.91
CA ASP A 32 6.74 -4.66 -13.69
C ASP A 32 5.43 -4.60 -12.85
N PHE A 33 5.33 -5.42 -11.81
CA PHE A 33 4.19 -5.35 -10.90
C PHE A 33 4.11 -4.01 -10.14
N ALA A 34 5.24 -3.40 -9.78
CA ALA A 34 5.26 -2.13 -9.06
C ALA A 34 4.75 -0.99 -9.95
N ASP A 35 5.14 -0.96 -11.22
CA ASP A 35 4.60 -0.03 -12.21
C ASP A 35 3.10 -0.22 -12.42
N LYS A 36 2.63 -1.47 -12.51
CA LYS A 36 1.18 -1.76 -12.65
C LYS A 36 0.39 -1.28 -11.43
N VAL A 37 0.94 -1.49 -10.22
CA VAL A 37 0.33 -0.97 -8.99
C VAL A 37 0.31 0.55 -8.99
N ALA A 38 1.44 1.19 -9.32
CA ALA A 38 1.53 2.64 -9.40
C ALA A 38 0.55 3.22 -10.44
N ARG A 39 0.45 2.62 -11.64
CA ARG A 39 -0.52 3.03 -12.67
C ARG A 39 -1.95 2.94 -12.16
N ARG A 40 -2.29 1.88 -11.42
CA ARG A 40 -3.61 1.74 -10.84
C ARG A 40 -3.87 2.82 -9.78
N ILE A 41 -2.93 3.08 -8.87
CA ILE A 41 -3.05 4.16 -7.88
C ILE A 41 -3.26 5.50 -8.58
N VAL A 42 -2.40 5.86 -9.54
CA VAL A 42 -2.48 7.11 -10.30
C VAL A 42 -3.80 7.23 -11.07
N SER A 43 -4.33 6.13 -11.61
CA SER A 43 -5.64 6.09 -12.26
C SER A 43 -6.77 6.37 -11.27
N ASP A 44 -6.76 5.67 -10.13
CA ASP A 44 -7.85 5.69 -9.15
C ASP A 44 -7.89 6.98 -8.31
N LEU A 45 -6.79 7.75 -8.26
CA LEU A 45 -6.77 9.09 -7.62
C LEU A 45 -7.83 10.06 -8.18
N GLY A 46 -8.26 9.86 -9.42
CA GLY A 46 -9.24 10.73 -10.06
C GLY A 46 -8.70 12.15 -10.24
N SER A 47 -9.36 13.13 -9.64
CA SER A 47 -8.97 14.55 -9.67
C SER A 47 -8.08 14.98 -8.50
N ARG A 48 -7.75 14.08 -7.57
CA ARG A 48 -6.88 14.40 -6.44
C ARG A 48 -5.46 14.67 -6.91
N ARG A 49 -4.84 15.68 -6.31
CA ARG A 49 -3.50 16.13 -6.66
C ARG A 49 -2.44 15.74 -5.62
N TRP A 50 -2.85 15.32 -4.43
CA TRP A 50 -1.95 15.00 -3.35
C TRP A 50 -2.09 13.54 -2.94
N LEU A 51 -0.94 12.87 -2.80
CA LEU A 51 -0.89 11.51 -2.30
C LEU A 51 0.15 11.41 -1.19
N VAL A 52 -0.32 11.17 0.04
CA VAL A 52 0.54 10.84 1.16
C VAL A 52 0.92 9.36 1.04
N THR A 53 2.21 9.03 1.16
CA THR A 53 2.75 7.68 0.96
C THR A 53 3.62 7.24 2.12
N ASP A 54 3.80 5.93 2.24
CA ASP A 54 4.77 5.31 3.16
C ASP A 54 6.19 5.20 2.57
N GLY A 55 6.40 5.68 1.34
CA GLY A 55 7.68 5.65 0.64
C GLY A 55 7.91 4.40 -0.23
N THR A 56 7.07 3.38 -0.12
CA THR A 56 7.30 2.07 -0.79
C THR A 56 7.29 2.15 -2.31
N LEU A 57 6.46 3.05 -2.88
CA LEU A 57 6.25 3.17 -4.33
C LEU A 57 6.58 4.55 -4.90
N ASP A 58 7.21 5.45 -4.15
CA ASP A 58 7.36 6.86 -4.51
C ASP A 58 8.00 7.08 -5.88
N ASP A 59 9.09 6.37 -6.20
CA ASP A 59 9.77 6.49 -7.48
C ASP A 59 8.87 6.03 -8.65
N HIS A 60 8.17 4.90 -8.48
CA HIS A 60 7.23 4.39 -9.48
C HIS A 60 6.04 5.32 -9.66
N LEU A 61 5.48 5.85 -8.57
CA LEU A 61 4.37 6.81 -8.61
C LEU A 61 4.76 8.10 -9.32
N SER A 62 5.96 8.64 -9.03
CA SER A 62 6.47 9.84 -9.68
C SER A 62 6.64 9.65 -11.19
N LEU A 63 7.23 8.52 -11.58
CA LEU A 63 7.44 8.19 -12.99
C LEU A 63 6.12 8.03 -13.74
N VAL A 64 5.22 7.23 -13.19
CA VAL A 64 3.90 6.95 -13.79
C VAL A 64 3.04 8.21 -13.87
N ALA A 65 3.05 9.06 -12.84
CA ALA A 65 2.33 10.34 -12.87
C ALA A 65 2.85 11.24 -14.00
N ALA A 66 4.18 11.34 -14.15
CA ALA A 66 4.80 12.10 -15.22
C ALA A 66 4.44 11.54 -16.62
N GLU A 67 4.50 10.22 -16.81
CA GLU A 67 4.10 9.55 -18.06
C GLU A 67 2.61 9.78 -18.39
N ALA A 68 1.75 9.80 -17.39
CA ALA A 68 0.32 10.04 -17.55
C ALA A 68 -0.02 11.53 -17.72
N GLY A 69 0.94 12.44 -17.60
CA GLY A 69 0.72 13.88 -17.63
C GLY A 69 -0.13 14.39 -16.47
N LYS A 70 -0.15 13.66 -15.33
CA LYS A 70 -0.89 14.04 -14.12
C LYS A 70 0.02 14.82 -13.17
N ASP A 71 -0.45 15.97 -12.72
CA ASP A 71 0.22 16.80 -11.71
C ASP A 71 -0.13 16.27 -10.31
N ILE A 72 0.61 15.26 -9.86
CA ILE A 72 0.43 14.63 -8.55
C ILE A 72 1.62 14.97 -7.66
N HIS A 73 1.35 15.53 -6.50
CA HIS A 73 2.35 15.84 -5.48
C HIS A 73 2.40 14.71 -4.46
N LEU A 74 3.57 14.05 -4.36
CA LEU A 74 3.79 12.99 -3.38
C LEU A 74 4.29 13.59 -2.06
N ILE A 75 3.69 13.16 -0.96
CA ILE A 75 4.10 13.47 0.40
C ILE A 75 4.58 12.18 1.07
N SER A 76 5.90 11.98 1.09
CA SER A 76 6.52 10.74 1.57
C SER A 76 6.77 10.78 3.08
N LEU A 77 6.06 9.95 3.83
CA LEU A 77 6.30 9.78 5.26
C LEU A 77 7.65 9.09 5.56
N ALA A 78 8.20 8.34 4.60
CA ALA A 78 9.54 7.76 4.73
C ALA A 78 10.65 8.81 4.79
N ARG A 79 10.38 10.04 4.37
CA ARG A 79 11.31 11.17 4.32
C ARG A 79 11.01 12.23 5.38
N ASP A 80 10.36 11.85 6.46
CA ASP A 80 9.83 12.73 7.51
C ASP A 80 10.85 13.73 8.06
N LEU A 81 12.11 13.35 8.19
CA LEU A 81 13.20 14.19 8.72
C LEU A 81 14.30 14.52 7.68
N ASP A 82 14.06 14.30 6.40
CA ASP A 82 15.00 14.67 5.33
C ASP A 82 14.86 16.18 5.03
N GLN A 83 15.78 17.00 5.57
CA GLN A 83 15.72 18.46 5.45
C GLN A 83 15.63 18.95 4.00
N LYS A 84 16.38 18.34 3.09
CA LYS A 84 16.33 18.71 1.67
C LYS A 84 14.97 18.46 1.06
N TYR A 85 14.33 17.35 1.46
CA TYR A 85 12.99 17.03 1.03
C TYR A 85 11.95 17.99 1.63
N LEU A 86 12.09 18.32 2.92
CA LEU A 86 11.20 19.27 3.60
C LEU A 86 11.25 20.67 2.95
N ASP A 87 12.45 21.13 2.57
CA ASP A 87 12.63 22.40 1.86
C ASP A 87 11.91 22.37 0.49
N GLN A 88 12.10 21.30 -0.29
CA GLN A 88 11.42 21.12 -1.58
C GLN A 88 9.89 21.02 -1.44
N LEU A 89 9.42 20.26 -0.45
CA LEU A 89 7.99 20.15 -0.16
C LEU A 89 7.41 21.51 0.24
N GLY A 90 8.16 22.31 1.01
CA GLY A 90 7.78 23.65 1.40
C GLY A 90 7.57 24.58 0.20
N GLU A 91 8.44 24.52 -0.81
CA GLU A 91 8.29 25.26 -2.06
C GLU A 91 7.03 24.87 -2.83
N ILE A 92 6.73 23.56 -2.90
CA ILE A 92 5.54 23.05 -3.55
C ILE A 92 4.29 23.50 -2.81
N VAL A 93 4.25 23.33 -1.48
CA VAL A 93 3.13 23.73 -0.62
C VAL A 93 2.81 25.23 -0.76
N GLU A 94 3.86 26.07 -0.85
CA GLU A 94 3.68 27.52 -1.06
C GLU A 94 3.15 27.83 -2.46
N LYS A 95 3.71 27.21 -3.49
CA LYS A 95 3.31 27.38 -4.89
C LYS A 95 1.83 26.98 -5.09
N GLU A 96 1.43 25.87 -4.52
CA GLU A 96 0.05 25.36 -4.61
C GLU A 96 -0.93 26.09 -3.66
N GLY A 97 -0.45 27.00 -2.82
CA GLY A 97 -1.28 27.76 -1.91
C GLY A 97 -1.97 26.95 -0.82
N VAL A 98 -1.38 25.82 -0.43
CA VAL A 98 -1.91 24.93 0.61
C VAL A 98 -2.09 25.67 1.91
N GLY A 99 -3.26 25.51 2.55
CA GLY A 99 -3.60 26.17 3.82
C GLY A 99 -3.96 27.64 3.71
N GLY A 100 -3.89 28.26 2.54
CA GLY A 100 -4.30 29.65 2.33
C GLY A 100 -3.68 30.61 3.35
N SER A 101 -4.51 31.32 4.14
CA SER A 101 -4.06 32.28 5.17
C SER A 101 -3.26 31.64 6.32
N LYS A 102 -3.31 30.32 6.49
CA LYS A 102 -2.58 29.56 7.53
C LYS A 102 -1.24 29.00 7.05
N ASN A 103 -0.81 29.33 5.84
CA ASN A 103 0.43 28.81 5.24
C ASN A 103 1.66 29.04 6.16
N GLY A 104 1.74 30.16 6.87
CA GLY A 104 2.84 30.42 7.82
C GLY A 104 2.92 29.42 8.98
N SER A 105 1.78 28.96 9.52
CA SER A 105 1.78 27.94 10.57
C SER A 105 2.14 26.56 10.00
N LEU A 106 1.66 26.23 8.79
CA LEU A 106 1.98 24.98 8.12
C LEU A 106 3.48 24.86 7.78
N ARG A 107 4.12 25.99 7.43
CA ARG A 107 5.59 25.99 7.23
C ARG A 107 6.35 25.71 8.52
N LEU A 108 5.86 26.19 9.67
CA LEU A 108 6.43 25.86 10.95
C LEU A 108 6.29 24.37 11.26
N SER A 109 5.10 23.81 11.07
CA SER A 109 4.87 22.37 11.27
C SER A 109 5.73 21.53 10.32
N LEU A 110 5.89 21.95 9.06
CA LEU A 110 6.76 21.27 8.09
C LEU A 110 8.24 21.29 8.53
N SER A 111 8.69 22.35 9.20
CA SER A 111 10.05 22.37 9.77
C SER A 111 10.28 21.36 10.88
N LEU A 112 9.21 20.82 11.47
CA LEU A 112 9.24 19.75 12.48
C LEU A 112 9.13 18.35 11.86
N GLY A 113 8.77 18.26 10.58
CA GLY A 113 8.66 17.02 9.82
C GLY A 113 7.40 16.95 8.96
N VAL A 114 7.34 15.91 8.12
CA VAL A 114 6.19 15.66 7.22
C VAL A 114 4.93 15.33 8.03
N LEU A 115 5.06 14.49 9.05
CA LEU A 115 3.91 14.04 9.84
C LEU A 115 3.21 15.20 10.58
N PRO A 116 3.91 16.08 11.33
CA PRO A 116 3.28 17.28 11.91
C PRO A 116 2.63 18.19 10.87
N PHE A 117 3.28 18.37 9.70
CA PHE A 117 2.72 19.17 8.61
C PHE A 117 1.38 18.62 8.13
N VAL A 118 1.30 17.32 7.80
CA VAL A 118 0.08 16.71 7.29
C VAL A 118 -1.04 16.76 8.32
N GLN A 119 -0.74 16.52 9.59
CA GLN A 119 -1.72 16.61 10.69
C GLN A 119 -2.30 18.03 10.81
N ASP A 120 -1.43 19.04 10.84
CA ASP A 120 -1.86 20.45 10.93
C ASP A 120 -2.63 20.91 9.70
N TRP A 121 -2.21 20.47 8.50
CA TRP A 121 -2.93 20.77 7.27
C TRP A 121 -4.35 20.22 7.32
N PHE A 122 -4.51 18.91 7.59
CA PHE A 122 -5.83 18.28 7.62
C PHE A 122 -6.73 18.86 8.72
N ALA A 123 -6.17 19.17 9.90
CA ALA A 123 -6.92 19.80 10.98
C ALA A 123 -7.34 21.25 10.64
N SER A 124 -6.55 21.95 9.84
CA SER A 124 -6.79 23.37 9.51
C SER A 124 -7.61 23.60 8.25
N ASP A 125 -7.62 22.61 7.33
CA ASP A 125 -8.28 22.70 6.01
C ASP A 125 -9.14 21.46 5.73
N PRO A 126 -10.43 21.48 6.08
CA PRO A 126 -11.34 20.38 5.80
C PRO A 126 -11.49 20.07 4.30
N THR A 127 -11.08 20.99 3.41
CA THR A 127 -11.15 20.76 1.96
C THR A 127 -10.07 19.80 1.48
N ALA A 128 -9.00 19.60 2.26
CA ALA A 128 -7.95 18.62 1.99
C ALA A 128 -8.52 17.21 1.74
N ALA A 129 -9.62 16.85 2.40
CA ALA A 129 -10.33 15.59 2.21
C ALA A 129 -10.70 15.27 0.75
N LYS A 130 -10.88 16.31 -0.09
CA LYS A 130 -11.26 16.16 -1.50
C LYS A 130 -10.07 16.04 -2.45
N ASP A 131 -8.92 16.57 -2.03
CA ASP A 131 -7.73 16.70 -2.89
C ASP A 131 -6.59 15.76 -2.49
N VAL A 132 -6.74 15.05 -1.37
CA VAL A 132 -5.71 14.18 -0.80
C VAL A 132 -6.19 12.72 -0.74
N ALA A 133 -5.28 11.80 -1.00
CA ALA A 133 -5.42 10.38 -0.66
C ALA A 133 -4.21 9.92 0.17
N ILE A 134 -4.35 8.82 0.92
CA ILE A 134 -3.28 8.23 1.74
C ILE A 134 -3.05 6.79 1.34
N PHE A 135 -1.87 6.51 0.78
CA PHE A 135 -1.35 5.16 0.60
C PHE A 135 -0.53 4.79 1.84
N GLY A 136 -1.16 4.09 2.78
CA GLY A 136 -0.59 3.77 4.09
C GLY A 136 -1.67 3.59 5.14
N ALA A 137 -1.39 4.00 6.38
CA ALA A 137 -2.33 3.92 7.48
C ALA A 137 -3.33 5.10 7.49
N PRO A 138 -4.61 4.87 7.82
CA PRO A 138 -5.65 5.90 7.81
C PRO A 138 -5.61 6.86 9.02
N ASP A 139 -4.67 6.66 9.96
CA ASP A 139 -4.63 7.38 11.24
C ASP A 139 -4.56 8.91 11.09
N LEU A 140 -3.97 9.38 9.99
CA LEU A 140 -3.92 10.80 9.66
C LEU A 140 -5.32 11.41 9.46
N TRP A 141 -6.24 10.65 8.86
CA TRP A 141 -7.63 11.09 8.72
C TRP A 141 -8.34 11.13 10.08
N TYR A 142 -8.16 10.10 10.90
CA TYR A 142 -8.74 10.09 12.26
C TYR A 142 -8.21 11.23 13.13
N SER A 143 -6.91 11.55 13.05
CA SER A 143 -6.33 12.65 13.81
C SER A 143 -6.87 14.02 13.41
N ALA A 144 -7.36 14.16 12.18
CA ALA A 144 -8.04 15.36 11.68
C ALA A 144 -9.55 15.37 11.96
N GLY A 145 -10.09 14.35 12.64
CA GLY A 145 -11.53 14.23 12.90
C GLY A 145 -12.34 13.82 11.67
N LEU A 146 -11.69 13.28 10.63
CA LEU A 146 -12.32 12.81 9.41
C LEU A 146 -12.43 11.29 9.40
N THR A 147 -13.45 10.77 8.75
CA THR A 147 -13.63 9.32 8.58
C THR A 147 -12.88 8.84 7.35
N PRO A 148 -11.87 7.96 7.47
CA PRO A 148 -11.19 7.40 6.32
C PRO A 148 -12.14 6.50 5.51
N VAL A 149 -12.16 6.71 4.21
CA VAL A 149 -12.91 5.89 3.24
C VAL A 149 -11.92 4.97 2.53
N PRO A 150 -11.97 3.65 2.76
CA PRO A 150 -11.09 2.72 2.09
C PRO A 150 -11.44 2.57 0.60
N GLU A 151 -10.49 2.91 -0.29
CA GLU A 151 -10.67 2.93 -1.74
C GLU A 151 -9.64 2.01 -2.40
N PHE A 152 -9.90 0.75 -2.53
CA PHE A 152 -9.09 -0.31 -3.14
C PHE A 152 -7.59 -0.35 -2.73
N LEU A 153 -6.80 0.69 -3.04
CA LEU A 153 -5.35 0.76 -2.75
C LEU A 153 -4.95 1.82 -1.72
N PHE A 154 -5.83 2.74 -1.40
CA PHE A 154 -5.54 3.86 -0.52
C PHE A 154 -6.79 4.28 0.26
N PHE A 155 -6.63 5.25 1.14
CA PHE A 155 -7.72 5.86 1.91
C PHE A 155 -7.95 7.28 1.46
N GLY A 156 -9.20 7.59 1.07
CA GLY A 156 -9.69 8.95 0.96
C GLY A 156 -10.44 9.36 2.23
N ALA A 157 -11.12 10.52 2.17
CA ALA A 157 -12.06 10.95 3.19
C ALA A 157 -13.36 11.52 2.56
N ASP A 158 -13.59 11.31 1.27
CA ASP A 158 -14.85 11.69 0.58
C ASP A 158 -15.79 10.49 0.53
N GLU A 159 -16.83 10.49 1.36
CA GLU A 159 -17.82 9.42 1.47
C GLU A 159 -18.65 9.18 0.19
N LYS A 160 -18.59 10.10 -0.79
CA LYS A 160 -19.31 9.97 -2.06
C LYS A 160 -18.66 8.98 -3.02
N ILE A 161 -17.41 8.64 -2.77
CA ILE A 161 -16.67 7.70 -3.62
C ILE A 161 -17.02 6.27 -3.22
N VAL A 162 -17.59 5.53 -4.18
CA VAL A 162 -17.85 4.09 -4.02
C VAL A 162 -16.72 3.33 -4.72
N PRO A 163 -15.81 2.71 -3.97
CA PRO A 163 -14.68 1.99 -4.56
C PRO A 163 -15.13 0.72 -5.27
N ASP A 164 -14.51 0.47 -6.43
CA ASP A 164 -14.73 -0.74 -7.21
C ASP A 164 -13.71 -1.84 -6.83
N TRP A 165 -14.19 -2.90 -6.20
CA TRP A 165 -13.41 -4.07 -5.82
C TRP A 165 -13.48 -5.21 -6.85
N THR A 166 -14.25 -5.05 -7.94
CA THR A 166 -14.41 -6.10 -8.96
C THR A 166 -13.10 -6.40 -9.70
N GLY A 167 -12.23 -5.40 -9.84
CA GLY A 167 -10.90 -5.53 -10.45
C GLY A 167 -9.86 -6.30 -9.62
N TRP A 168 -10.22 -6.82 -8.43
CA TRP A 168 -9.27 -7.54 -7.58
C TRP A 168 -8.62 -8.74 -8.29
N LYS A 169 -9.37 -9.52 -9.07
CA LYS A 169 -8.86 -10.73 -9.73
C LYS A 169 -7.76 -10.45 -10.74
N GLU A 170 -7.88 -9.36 -11.48
CA GLU A 170 -6.84 -8.91 -12.41
C GLU A 170 -5.61 -8.44 -11.63
N PHE A 171 -5.84 -7.74 -10.54
CA PHE A 171 -4.79 -7.24 -9.68
C PHE A 171 -4.09 -8.36 -8.91
N ASP A 172 -4.81 -9.39 -8.44
CA ASP A 172 -4.24 -10.60 -7.86
C ASP A 172 -3.25 -11.28 -8.81
N ALA A 173 -3.55 -11.31 -10.11
CA ALA A 173 -2.66 -11.88 -11.11
C ALA A 173 -1.32 -11.13 -11.21
N ILE A 174 -1.31 -9.81 -10.99
CA ILE A 174 -0.10 -8.97 -10.98
C ILE A 174 0.76 -9.29 -9.75
N LEU A 175 0.14 -9.53 -8.60
CA LEU A 175 0.83 -9.79 -7.33
C LEU A 175 1.11 -11.26 -7.06
N LYS A 176 0.67 -12.18 -7.93
CA LYS A 176 0.97 -13.61 -7.78
C LYS A 176 2.47 -13.85 -7.90
N ALA A 177 3.02 -14.53 -6.91
CA ALA A 177 4.36 -15.05 -7.00
C ALA A 177 4.48 -16.07 -8.15
N PRO A 178 5.64 -16.15 -8.83
CA PRO A 178 5.88 -17.15 -9.87
C PRO A 178 5.58 -18.56 -9.37
N LYS A 179 5.08 -19.45 -10.26
CA LYS A 179 4.81 -20.86 -9.94
C LYS A 179 6.06 -21.52 -9.37
N GLY A 180 5.91 -22.23 -8.27
CA GLY A 180 7.02 -22.92 -7.57
C GLY A 180 7.48 -22.23 -6.29
N TRP A 181 6.91 -21.10 -5.96
CA TRP A 181 7.12 -20.45 -4.66
C TRP A 181 6.17 -21.07 -3.63
N GLY A 182 6.71 -21.62 -2.54
CA GLY A 182 5.90 -22.16 -1.45
C GLY A 182 4.98 -21.13 -0.83
N SER A 183 4.18 -21.56 0.12
CA SER A 183 3.27 -20.68 0.89
C SER A 183 4.00 -19.45 1.40
N TYR A 184 3.32 -18.32 1.45
CA TYR A 184 3.82 -17.05 2.03
C TYR A 184 4.39 -17.20 3.43
N HIS A 185 3.94 -18.24 4.17
CA HIS A 185 4.31 -18.49 5.57
C HIS A 185 5.63 -19.21 5.76
N ASP A 186 6.11 -19.96 4.75
CA ASP A 186 7.28 -20.81 4.89
C ASP A 186 8.60 -20.12 4.51
N ARG A 187 8.57 -18.82 4.20
CA ARG A 187 9.75 -18.14 3.65
C ARG A 187 10.22 -16.98 4.50
N LYS A 188 11.47 -17.05 4.85
CA LYS A 188 12.28 -15.84 5.02
C LYS A 188 12.37 -15.19 3.64
N VAL A 189 11.50 -14.21 3.37
CA VAL A 189 11.47 -13.47 2.11
C VAL A 189 12.80 -12.74 1.99
N SER A 190 13.77 -13.37 1.33
CA SER A 190 15.13 -12.85 1.18
C SER A 190 15.27 -11.87 0.02
N ASN A 191 14.43 -12.03 -1.01
CA ASN A 191 14.43 -11.17 -2.18
C ASN A 191 13.63 -9.88 -1.93
N PRO A 192 14.22 -8.69 -2.15
CA PRO A 192 13.52 -7.40 -1.97
C PRO A 192 12.23 -7.26 -2.81
N VAL A 193 12.24 -7.76 -4.05
CA VAL A 193 11.08 -7.73 -4.96
C VAL A 193 9.90 -8.50 -4.37
N ASP A 194 10.16 -9.68 -3.83
CA ASP A 194 9.14 -10.52 -3.21
C ASP A 194 8.61 -9.93 -1.92
N ARG A 195 9.50 -9.30 -1.16
CA ARG A 195 9.10 -8.56 0.04
C ARG A 195 8.16 -7.43 -0.32
N MET A 196 8.44 -6.71 -1.39
CA MET A 196 7.59 -5.64 -1.88
C MET A 196 6.22 -6.17 -2.32
N ARG A 197 6.17 -7.26 -3.12
CA ARG A 197 4.90 -7.92 -3.49
C ARG A 197 4.11 -8.34 -2.26
N PHE A 198 4.77 -8.94 -1.30
CA PHE A 198 4.16 -9.36 -0.04
C PHE A 198 3.57 -8.18 0.74
N ASN A 199 4.34 -7.10 0.88
CA ASN A 199 3.89 -5.90 1.58
C ASN A 199 2.70 -5.24 0.89
N LEU A 200 2.74 -5.13 -0.45
CA LEU A 200 1.63 -4.59 -1.23
C LEU A 200 0.36 -5.46 -1.06
N ARG A 201 0.50 -6.79 -1.11
CA ARG A 201 -0.64 -7.69 -0.90
C ARG A 201 -1.23 -7.54 0.51
N ARG A 202 -0.39 -7.44 1.53
CA ARG A 202 -0.84 -7.16 2.90
C ARG A 202 -1.50 -5.80 3.02
N HIS A 203 -0.95 -4.79 2.37
CA HIS A 203 -1.56 -3.45 2.35
C HIS A 203 -2.97 -3.50 1.74
N ILE A 204 -3.15 -4.20 0.62
CA ILE A 204 -4.49 -4.36 0.02
C ILE A 204 -5.43 -5.11 0.97
N GLY A 205 -4.96 -6.17 1.61
CA GLY A 205 -5.73 -6.88 2.64
C GLY A 205 -6.13 -5.98 3.82
N PHE A 206 -5.24 -5.08 4.20
CA PHE A 206 -5.51 -4.07 5.23
C PHE A 206 -6.59 -3.09 4.77
N VAL A 207 -6.48 -2.52 3.56
CA VAL A 207 -7.51 -1.60 3.02
C VAL A 207 -8.85 -2.30 2.85
N ALA A 208 -8.86 -3.53 2.33
CA ALA A 208 -10.07 -4.33 2.15
C ALA A 208 -10.76 -4.66 3.49
N ASN A 209 -9.97 -5.03 4.52
CA ASN A 209 -10.51 -5.25 5.86
C ASN A 209 -11.14 -3.97 6.43
N ASN A 210 -10.48 -2.83 6.29
CA ASN A 210 -11.04 -1.54 6.72
C ASN A 210 -12.31 -1.17 5.93
N ARG A 211 -12.42 -1.59 4.66
CA ARG A 211 -13.68 -1.44 3.90
C ARG A 211 -14.80 -2.25 4.54
N GLY A 212 -14.53 -3.46 4.99
CA GLY A 212 -15.49 -4.26 5.75
C GLY A 212 -15.96 -3.55 7.02
N VAL A 213 -15.03 -2.98 7.80
CA VAL A 213 -15.37 -2.19 9.01
C VAL A 213 -16.22 -0.98 8.65
N TYR A 214 -15.83 -0.22 7.64
CA TYR A 214 -16.58 0.95 7.16
C TYR A 214 -18.02 0.59 6.74
N LEU A 215 -18.21 -0.57 6.11
CA LEU A 215 -19.54 -1.07 5.73
C LEU A 215 -20.37 -1.49 6.96
N GLN A 216 -19.74 -2.12 7.97
CA GLN A 216 -20.42 -2.46 9.23
C GLN A 216 -20.90 -1.21 9.97
N ASP A 217 -20.11 -0.15 10.01
CA ASP A 217 -20.49 1.12 10.61
C ASP A 217 -21.73 1.72 9.91
N GLN A 218 -21.87 1.45 8.61
CA GLN A 218 -23.07 1.82 7.82
C GLN A 218 -24.23 0.82 7.93
N LYS A 219 -24.13 -0.22 8.79
CA LYS A 219 -25.14 -1.29 8.94
C LYS A 219 -25.36 -2.13 7.69
N LYS A 220 -24.32 -2.25 6.85
CA LYS A 220 -24.30 -3.09 5.64
C LYS A 220 -23.56 -4.40 5.92
N ASP A 221 -24.09 -5.18 6.84
CA ASP A 221 -23.42 -6.35 7.41
C ASP A 221 -23.12 -7.44 6.37
N ASP A 222 -24.02 -7.69 5.42
CA ASP A 222 -23.77 -8.67 4.35
C ASP A 222 -22.64 -8.24 3.39
N GLU A 223 -22.56 -6.94 3.06
CA GLU A 223 -21.49 -6.40 2.25
C GLU A 223 -20.16 -6.43 3.02
N ALA A 224 -20.19 -6.10 4.31
CA ALA A 224 -19.02 -6.17 5.19
C ALA A 224 -18.47 -7.61 5.29
N PHE A 225 -19.36 -8.59 5.49
CA PHE A 225 -19.00 -10.00 5.53
C PHE A 225 -18.34 -10.43 4.21
N ALA A 226 -18.90 -10.03 3.06
CA ALA A 226 -18.33 -10.33 1.75
C ALA A 226 -16.92 -9.76 1.59
N MET A 227 -16.64 -8.58 2.16
CA MET A 227 -15.29 -8.00 2.14
C MET A 227 -14.31 -8.79 3.01
N TYR A 228 -14.69 -9.22 4.20
CA TYR A 228 -13.83 -10.07 5.05
C TYR A 228 -13.55 -11.41 4.38
N GLU A 229 -14.56 -12.03 3.75
CA GLU A 229 -14.40 -13.23 2.95
C GLU A 229 -13.42 -13.05 1.78
N LEU A 230 -13.52 -11.92 1.09
CA LEU A 230 -12.57 -11.58 0.02
C LEU A 230 -11.13 -11.52 0.57
N VAL A 231 -10.95 -10.88 1.72
CA VAL A 231 -9.63 -10.81 2.37
C VAL A 231 -9.12 -12.20 2.68
N LEU A 232 -9.90 -13.03 3.38
CA LEU A 232 -9.44 -14.33 3.89
C LEU A 232 -9.30 -15.41 2.80
N ASN A 233 -10.11 -15.37 1.75
CA ASN A 233 -10.10 -16.39 0.72
C ASN A 233 -9.17 -16.06 -0.45
N GLU A 234 -9.00 -14.77 -0.77
CA GLU A 234 -8.32 -14.37 -2.01
C GLU A 234 -7.08 -13.49 -1.77
N ILE A 235 -7.12 -12.56 -0.79
CA ILE A 235 -6.06 -11.56 -0.62
C ILE A 235 -5.00 -12.01 0.38
N ASP A 236 -5.39 -12.19 1.64
CA ASP A 236 -4.49 -12.48 2.77
C ASP A 236 -5.20 -13.41 3.76
N ARG A 237 -5.03 -14.71 3.55
CA ARG A 237 -5.66 -15.77 4.37
C ARG A 237 -5.32 -15.66 5.86
N ASP A 238 -4.21 -15.04 6.19
CA ASP A 238 -3.72 -14.91 7.55
C ASP A 238 -3.97 -13.53 8.14
N ASN A 239 -4.86 -12.75 7.54
CA ASN A 239 -5.26 -11.45 8.04
C ASN A 239 -6.03 -11.59 9.36
N ILE A 240 -5.31 -11.40 10.46
CA ILE A 240 -5.86 -11.56 11.81
C ILE A 240 -7.03 -10.62 12.05
N CYS A 241 -6.97 -9.39 11.54
CA CYS A 241 -8.05 -8.41 11.70
C CYS A 241 -9.34 -8.88 11.03
N ALA A 242 -9.25 -9.42 9.82
CA ALA A 242 -10.42 -9.96 9.12
C ALA A 242 -11.01 -11.18 9.86
N ILE A 243 -10.16 -12.08 10.39
CA ILE A 243 -10.61 -13.20 11.21
C ILE A 243 -11.37 -12.69 12.45
N PHE A 244 -10.83 -11.69 13.17
CA PHE A 244 -11.47 -11.11 14.34
C PHE A 244 -12.81 -10.47 14.00
N ASN A 245 -12.89 -9.74 12.89
CA ASN A 245 -14.11 -9.09 12.45
C ASN A 245 -15.21 -10.12 12.12
N GLU A 246 -14.88 -11.20 11.40
CA GLU A 246 -15.83 -12.28 11.16
C GLU A 246 -16.27 -13.00 12.44
N VAL A 247 -15.36 -13.23 13.40
CA VAL A 247 -15.71 -13.77 14.72
C VAL A 247 -16.65 -12.82 15.47
N GLY A 248 -16.42 -11.51 15.36
CA GLY A 248 -17.33 -10.49 15.90
C GLY A 248 -18.74 -10.59 15.30
N MET A 249 -18.84 -10.82 14.01
CA MET A 249 -20.13 -11.03 13.33
C MET A 249 -20.84 -12.33 13.77
N VAL A 250 -20.10 -13.39 14.13
CA VAL A 250 -20.69 -14.59 14.78
C VAL A 250 -21.34 -14.19 16.10
N GLY A 251 -20.69 -13.36 16.91
CA GLY A 251 -21.23 -12.83 18.16
C GLY A 251 -22.51 -12.00 17.97
N GLN A 252 -22.66 -11.38 16.81
CA GLN A 252 -23.86 -10.63 16.39
C GLN A 252 -24.92 -11.50 15.71
N ASN A 253 -24.73 -12.83 15.69
CA ASN A 253 -25.59 -13.81 15.04
C ASN A 253 -25.74 -13.63 13.51
N HIS A 254 -24.73 -13.10 12.81
CA HIS A 254 -24.75 -13.01 11.36
C HIS A 254 -24.86 -14.42 10.74
N PRO A 255 -25.84 -14.70 9.86
CA PRO A 255 -26.16 -16.08 9.45
C PRO A 255 -25.00 -16.81 8.76
N GLN A 256 -24.26 -16.13 7.91
CA GLN A 256 -23.13 -16.72 7.16
C GLN A 256 -21.90 -16.90 8.06
N ALA A 257 -21.57 -15.92 8.90
CA ALA A 257 -20.48 -16.02 9.86
C ALA A 257 -20.73 -17.17 10.86
N THR A 258 -21.96 -17.32 11.34
CA THR A 258 -22.34 -18.40 12.27
C THR A 258 -22.13 -19.79 11.67
N LYS A 259 -22.39 -19.98 10.37
CA LYS A 259 -22.11 -21.26 9.68
C LYS A 259 -20.62 -21.61 9.68
N LYS A 260 -19.74 -20.61 9.67
CA LYS A 260 -18.28 -20.77 9.65
C LYS A 260 -17.62 -20.72 11.03
N LYS A 261 -18.38 -20.58 12.10
CA LYS A 261 -17.88 -20.39 13.47
C LYS A 261 -16.70 -21.29 13.83
N LYS A 262 -16.82 -22.60 13.59
CA LYS A 262 -15.75 -23.57 13.93
C LYS A 262 -14.45 -23.34 13.14
N ASP A 263 -14.57 -22.95 11.87
CA ASP A 263 -13.39 -22.68 11.02
C ASP A 263 -12.72 -21.40 11.46
N LEU A 264 -13.49 -20.36 11.77
CA LEU A 264 -12.98 -19.08 12.28
C LEU A 264 -12.29 -19.25 13.64
N GLU A 265 -12.86 -20.01 14.56
CA GLU A 265 -12.25 -20.32 15.86
C GLU A 265 -10.89 -21.05 15.67
N ARG A 266 -10.82 -22.01 14.73
CA ARG A 266 -9.59 -22.71 14.39
C ARG A 266 -8.53 -21.75 13.78
N MET A 267 -8.93 -20.90 12.85
CA MET A 267 -8.04 -19.90 12.22
C MET A 267 -7.51 -18.91 13.27
N LEU A 268 -8.37 -18.42 14.14
CA LEU A 268 -8.01 -17.52 15.22
C LEU A 268 -6.99 -18.16 16.16
N LYS A 269 -7.25 -19.41 16.59
CA LYS A 269 -6.34 -20.16 17.45
C LYS A 269 -4.96 -20.31 16.78
N ALA A 270 -4.92 -20.73 15.52
CA ALA A 270 -3.69 -20.86 14.76
C ALA A 270 -2.93 -19.53 14.64
N ALA A 271 -3.63 -18.42 14.38
CA ALA A 271 -3.05 -17.10 14.27
C ALA A 271 -2.45 -16.59 15.60
N VAL A 272 -3.08 -16.90 16.74
CA VAL A 272 -2.58 -16.51 18.06
C VAL A 272 -1.40 -17.38 18.51
N GLU A 273 -1.39 -18.67 18.18
CA GLU A 273 -0.34 -19.62 18.57
C GLU A 273 0.92 -19.48 17.71
N ASP A 274 0.82 -19.01 16.48
CA ASP A 274 1.95 -18.83 15.59
C ASP A 274 2.80 -17.61 15.98
N LYS A 275 3.83 -17.86 16.78
CA LYS A 275 4.78 -16.80 17.22
C LYS A 275 5.53 -16.14 16.06
N SER A 276 5.64 -16.77 14.88
CA SER A 276 6.30 -16.24 13.70
C SER A 276 5.49 -15.12 13.04
N ARG A 277 4.20 -15.01 13.38
CA ARG A 277 3.27 -13.97 12.95
C ARG A 277 3.23 -12.75 13.89
N ARG A 278 3.94 -12.81 14.99
CA ARG A 278 4.13 -11.65 15.86
C ARG A 278 5.22 -10.78 15.25
N TYR A 279 4.82 -9.71 14.61
CA TYR A 279 5.54 -8.54 14.10
C TYR A 279 7.06 -8.54 14.19
#